data_7f2129826ef4c8c936c30d2cf99ef824
#
_entry.id   7f2129826ef4c8c936c30d2cf99ef824
#
_cell.length_a   1.000
_cell.length_b   1.000
_cell.length_c   1.000
_cell.angle_alpha   90.00
_cell.angle_beta   90.00
_cell.angle_gamma   90.00
#
_symmetry.space_group_name_H-M   'P 1'
#
loop_
_entity.id
_entity.type
_entity.pdbx_description
1 polymer ?
#
loop_
_entity_poly.entity_id
_entity_poly.type
_entity_poly.pdbx_seq_one_letter_code
_entity_poly.pdbx_strand_id
1 'polypeptide(L)'
;VTDAAQDPKDLDPEYEHHGGFPEYGVANPGPGFGRFVAAMRRLQDLAVSADPDDDMWDDAADRVAALTELLGPFQAAVEGRAPAGRTPGLPGMGSLLLPPWTLTRYEPDGCEMQGHFTRFHVGGNYAVHGGVLPLLFDHMFGMVSHASNRPISRTAFLHVDYRKITPIDAPLVVRGRVTGTEGRKAFVSAELADADGALLAEANGLMVQLLPGQP
;
A
#
# COMPACT_ATOMS: atom_id res chain seq x y z
N VAL A 1 -2.87 30.29 -14.05
CA VAL A 1 -1.80 29.70 -14.87
C VAL A 1 -1.68 28.31 -14.35
N THR A 2 -2.32 27.33 -15.00
CA THR A 2 -2.15 25.91 -14.71
C THR A 2 -0.76 25.54 -15.21
N ASP A 3 0.14 25.26 -14.29
CA ASP A 3 1.40 24.59 -14.58
C ASP A 3 1.03 23.22 -15.16
N ALA A 4 1.24 23.03 -16.46
CA ALA A 4 1.04 21.75 -17.10
C ALA A 4 2.10 20.81 -16.50
N ALA A 5 1.66 19.75 -15.79
CA ALA A 5 2.57 18.73 -15.31
C ALA A 5 3.39 18.22 -16.50
N GLN A 6 4.71 18.35 -16.41
CA GLN A 6 5.62 17.86 -17.44
C GLN A 6 5.45 16.33 -17.58
N ASP A 7 5.37 15.84 -18.82
CA ASP A 7 5.33 14.40 -19.08
C ASP A 7 6.61 13.76 -18.49
N PRO A 8 6.50 12.69 -17.67
CA PRO A 8 7.65 12.04 -17.05
C PRO A 8 8.78 11.64 -18.02
N LYS A 9 8.46 11.30 -19.28
CA LYS A 9 9.45 10.99 -20.32
C LYS A 9 10.28 12.21 -20.77
N ASP A 10 9.80 13.44 -20.55
CA ASP A 10 10.55 14.66 -20.83
C ASP A 10 11.58 14.98 -19.74
N LEU A 11 11.47 14.29 -18.57
CA LEU A 11 12.34 14.48 -17.41
C LEU A 11 13.47 13.44 -17.33
N ASP A 12 13.31 12.27 -17.96
CA ASP A 12 14.29 11.19 -17.96
C ASP A 12 14.15 10.33 -19.22
N PRO A 13 15.07 10.46 -20.21
CA PRO A 13 15.00 9.70 -21.47
C PRO A 13 15.22 8.18 -21.28
N GLU A 14 15.74 7.71 -20.12
CA GLU A 14 15.86 6.28 -19.82
C GLU A 14 14.61 5.71 -19.16
N TYR A 15 13.56 6.53 -19.01
CA TYR A 15 12.33 6.15 -18.34
C TYR A 15 11.42 5.37 -19.29
N GLU A 16 11.49 4.05 -19.23
CA GLU A 16 10.63 3.17 -20.00
C GLU A 16 9.27 2.98 -19.29
N HIS A 17 8.19 3.24 -20.02
CA HIS A 17 6.84 2.93 -19.57
C HIS A 17 6.41 1.54 -20.02
N HIS A 18 6.10 0.67 -19.07
CA HIS A 18 5.54 -0.64 -19.33
C HIS A 18 4.00 -0.58 -19.20
N GLY A 19 3.32 -0.48 -20.35
CA GLY A 19 1.85 -0.38 -20.38
C GLY A 19 1.27 0.80 -19.61
N GLY A 20 1.92 1.98 -19.66
CA GLY A 20 1.49 3.18 -18.96
C GLY A 20 1.98 3.32 -17.52
N PHE A 21 2.55 2.26 -16.91
CA PHE A 21 3.28 2.35 -15.66
C PHE A 21 4.77 2.33 -15.90
N PRO A 22 5.54 3.14 -15.13
CA PRO A 22 6.98 3.02 -15.11
C PRO A 22 7.41 1.69 -14.48
N GLU A 23 8.41 1.03 -15.04
CA GLU A 23 9.10 -0.07 -14.38
C GLU A 23 9.93 0.44 -13.21
N TYR A 24 9.35 0.45 -12.03
CA TYR A 24 10.08 0.79 -10.81
C TYR A 24 10.79 -0.45 -10.27
N GLY A 25 12.09 -0.52 -10.41
CA GLY A 25 12.90 -1.53 -9.73
C GLY A 25 12.75 -1.46 -8.19
N VAL A 26 13.15 -2.51 -7.50
CA VAL A 26 13.21 -2.53 -6.03
C VAL A 26 14.13 -1.41 -5.54
N ALA A 27 13.67 -0.59 -4.62
CA ALA A 27 14.49 0.41 -3.96
C ALA A 27 15.29 -0.24 -2.81
N ASN A 28 16.54 0.16 -2.69
CA ASN A 28 17.41 -0.23 -1.57
C ASN A 28 17.91 1.02 -0.84
N PRO A 29 17.02 1.75 -0.16
CA PRO A 29 17.41 2.90 0.63
C PRO A 29 18.25 2.44 1.82
N GLY A 30 19.11 3.31 2.32
CA GLY A 30 19.83 3.06 3.56
C GLY A 30 18.89 2.87 4.78
N PRO A 31 19.42 2.45 5.94
CA PRO A 31 18.61 2.13 7.13
C PRO A 31 17.82 3.33 7.68
N GLY A 32 18.21 4.55 7.32
CA GLY A 32 17.51 5.77 7.71
C GLY A 32 16.06 5.80 7.23
N PHE A 33 15.77 5.30 6.03
CA PHE A 33 14.41 5.27 5.51
C PHE A 33 13.50 4.36 6.32
N GLY A 34 13.96 3.15 6.68
CA GLY A 34 13.19 2.23 7.52
C GLY A 34 12.87 2.83 8.91
N ARG A 35 13.86 3.52 9.52
CA ARG A 35 13.65 4.26 10.78
C ARG A 35 12.62 5.39 10.63
N PHE A 36 12.69 6.13 9.51
CA PHE A 36 11.74 7.18 9.19
C PHE A 36 10.32 6.63 9.05
N VAL A 37 10.12 5.56 8.28
CA VAL A 37 8.81 4.90 8.11
C VAL A 37 8.25 4.43 9.46
N ALA A 38 9.07 3.81 10.31
CA ALA A 38 8.65 3.36 11.63
C ALA A 38 8.23 4.53 12.54
N ALA A 39 8.98 5.64 12.53
CA ALA A 39 8.64 6.84 13.29
C ALA A 39 7.34 7.48 12.80
N MET A 40 7.14 7.58 11.49
CA MET A 40 5.93 8.13 10.90
C MET A 40 4.68 7.28 11.21
N ARG A 41 4.79 5.95 11.17
CA ARG A 41 3.68 5.06 11.55
C ARG A 41 3.32 5.24 13.04
N ARG A 42 4.33 5.37 13.91
CA ARG A 42 4.08 5.70 15.31
C ARG A 42 3.40 7.06 15.47
N LEU A 43 3.81 8.05 14.69
CA LEU A 43 3.18 9.36 14.68
C LEU A 43 1.72 9.30 14.20
N GLN A 44 1.41 8.52 13.16
CA GLN A 44 0.05 8.29 12.70
C GLN A 44 -0.85 7.74 13.81
N ASP A 45 -0.38 6.74 14.57
CA ASP A 45 -1.12 6.17 15.70
C ASP A 45 -1.37 7.21 16.80
N LEU A 46 -0.37 8.02 17.12
CA LEU A 46 -0.48 9.07 18.15
C LEU A 46 -1.38 10.22 17.68
N ALA A 47 -1.30 10.61 16.40
CA ALA A 47 -2.12 11.69 15.85
C ALA A 47 -3.64 11.42 15.95
N VAL A 48 -4.04 10.14 15.97
CA VAL A 48 -5.47 9.75 16.11
C VAL A 48 -5.86 9.28 17.50
N SER A 49 -4.91 9.23 18.46
CA SER A 49 -5.19 8.66 19.79
C SER A 49 -4.68 9.51 20.95
N ALA A 50 -3.87 10.53 20.72
CA ALA A 50 -3.43 11.46 21.74
C ALA A 50 -4.50 12.53 22.02
N ASP A 51 -4.52 13.03 23.25
CA ASP A 51 -5.45 14.07 23.70
C ASP A 51 -4.69 15.06 24.62
N PRO A 52 -3.65 15.75 24.10
CA PRO A 52 -2.94 16.78 24.84
C PRO A 52 -3.71 18.11 24.85
N ASP A 53 -3.21 19.09 25.60
CA ASP A 53 -3.68 20.47 25.54
C ASP A 53 -3.32 21.16 24.20
N ASP A 54 -3.88 22.35 23.99
CA ASP A 54 -3.75 23.11 22.74
C ASP A 54 -2.30 23.56 22.50
N ASP A 55 -1.60 24.00 23.54
CA ASP A 55 -0.19 24.43 23.46
C ASP A 55 0.72 23.28 22.99
N MET A 56 0.42 22.05 23.39
CA MET A 56 1.14 20.86 22.96
C MET A 56 0.81 20.50 21.51
N TRP A 57 -0.43 20.72 21.08
CA TRP A 57 -0.79 20.55 19.65
C TRP A 57 -0.05 21.55 18.76
N ASP A 58 0.09 22.81 19.19
CA ASP A 58 0.84 23.82 18.47
C ASP A 58 2.32 23.45 18.35
N ASP A 59 2.97 23.02 19.45
CA ASP A 59 4.37 22.54 19.42
C ASP A 59 4.54 21.31 18.49
N ALA A 60 3.58 20.39 18.51
CA ALA A 60 3.61 19.23 17.61
C ALA A 60 3.46 19.64 16.14
N ALA A 61 2.58 20.60 15.84
CA ALA A 61 2.38 21.11 14.48
C ALA A 61 3.66 21.79 13.96
N ASP A 62 4.32 22.61 14.77
CA ASP A 62 5.57 23.28 14.39
C ASP A 62 6.69 22.28 14.08
N ARG A 63 6.80 21.20 14.86
CA ARG A 63 7.79 20.13 14.60
C ARG A 63 7.49 19.38 13.31
N VAL A 64 6.24 19.10 13.01
CA VAL A 64 5.85 18.45 11.73
C VAL A 64 6.11 19.40 10.56
N ALA A 65 5.82 20.70 10.70
CA ALA A 65 6.13 21.70 9.69
C ALA A 65 7.65 21.76 9.41
N ALA A 66 8.49 21.80 10.44
CA ALA A 66 9.94 21.77 10.29
C ALA A 66 10.44 20.50 9.57
N LEU A 67 9.79 19.35 9.79
CA LEU A 67 10.11 18.11 9.08
C LEU A 67 9.72 18.19 7.59
N THR A 68 8.61 18.83 7.24
CA THR A 68 8.21 19.02 5.83
C THR A 68 9.19 19.97 5.11
N GLU A 69 9.64 21.03 5.76
CA GLU A 69 10.68 21.92 5.22
C GLU A 69 12.02 21.19 5.00
N LEU A 70 12.41 20.31 5.94
CA LEU A 70 13.63 19.50 5.82
C LEU A 70 13.58 18.56 4.60
N LEU A 71 12.43 17.95 4.32
CA LEU A 71 12.28 16.96 3.25
C LEU A 71 11.91 17.57 1.89
N GLY A 72 11.28 18.74 1.88
CA GLY A 72 10.78 19.40 0.67
C GLY A 72 11.81 19.49 -0.47
N PRO A 73 13.08 19.91 -0.22
CA PRO A 73 14.11 20.00 -1.26
C PRO A 73 14.46 18.67 -1.94
N PHE A 74 14.09 17.54 -1.33
CA PHE A 74 14.38 16.18 -1.83
C PHE A 74 13.17 15.52 -2.46
N GLN A 75 12.08 16.26 -2.71
CA GLN A 75 10.93 15.71 -3.42
C GLN A 75 11.37 15.22 -4.80
N ALA A 76 11.11 13.95 -5.10
CA ALA A 76 11.48 13.37 -6.38
C ALA A 76 10.66 14.02 -7.51
N ALA A 77 11.35 14.51 -8.55
CA ALA A 77 10.71 15.13 -9.71
C ALA A 77 9.94 14.10 -10.58
N VAL A 78 10.32 12.82 -10.47
CA VAL A 78 9.70 11.72 -11.21
C VAL A 78 9.01 10.78 -10.24
N GLU A 79 7.76 10.46 -10.53
CA GLU A 79 7.00 9.46 -9.78
C GLU A 79 7.77 8.13 -9.75
N GLY A 80 7.75 7.45 -8.59
CA GLY A 80 8.41 6.16 -8.41
C GLY A 80 9.91 6.20 -8.16
N ARG A 81 10.57 7.34 -8.13
CA ARG A 81 11.98 7.43 -7.64
C ARG A 81 12.08 7.37 -6.12
N ALA A 82 11.04 7.79 -5.42
CA ALA A 82 11.01 7.66 -3.96
C ALA A 82 10.99 6.18 -3.53
N PRO A 83 11.59 5.81 -2.40
CA PRO A 83 11.65 4.41 -1.95
C PRO A 83 10.33 3.85 -1.42
N ALA A 84 9.35 4.71 -1.14
CA ALA A 84 8.03 4.33 -0.63
C ALA A 84 7.28 3.44 -1.65
N GLY A 85 6.74 2.31 -1.19
CA GLY A 85 6.06 1.32 -2.05
C GLY A 85 7.02 0.40 -2.83
N ARG A 86 8.35 0.60 -2.71
CA ARG A 86 9.36 -0.12 -3.49
C ARG A 86 10.41 -0.83 -2.62
N THR A 87 10.17 -0.91 -1.32
CA THR A 87 11.09 -1.51 -0.35
C THR A 87 10.47 -2.76 0.28
N PRO A 88 10.53 -3.94 -0.37
CA PRO A 88 9.79 -5.15 0.04
C PRO A 88 10.09 -5.63 1.45
N GLY A 89 11.30 -5.34 1.96
CA GLY A 89 11.70 -5.69 3.33
C GLY A 89 11.05 -4.85 4.44
N LEU A 90 10.33 -3.79 4.09
CA LEU A 90 9.63 -2.96 5.06
C LEU A 90 8.12 -3.24 5.07
N PRO A 91 7.46 -3.13 6.24
CA PRO A 91 6.01 -3.23 6.31
C PRO A 91 5.31 -2.26 5.35
N GLY A 92 4.32 -2.75 4.58
CA GLY A 92 3.67 -1.99 3.52
C GLY A 92 4.64 -1.52 2.42
N MET A 93 5.75 -2.26 2.21
CA MET A 93 6.82 -1.91 1.26
C MET A 93 7.40 -0.50 1.48
N GLY A 94 7.33 0.02 2.71
CA GLY A 94 7.75 1.38 3.06
C GLY A 94 6.75 2.48 2.71
N SER A 95 5.59 2.16 2.13
CA SER A 95 4.50 3.13 1.89
C SER A 95 3.72 3.39 3.17
N LEU A 96 3.48 4.66 3.49
CA LEU A 96 2.64 5.06 4.63
C LEU A 96 1.13 4.96 4.32
N LEU A 97 0.76 4.88 3.04
CA LEU A 97 -0.62 4.63 2.61
C LEU A 97 -1.04 3.19 2.95
N LEU A 98 -0.16 2.22 2.68
CA LEU A 98 -0.48 0.82 2.86
C LEU A 98 -0.42 0.43 4.35
N PRO A 99 -1.31 -0.47 4.81
CA PRO A 99 -1.20 -1.04 6.15
C PRO A 99 0.18 -1.69 6.40
N PRO A 100 0.64 -1.77 7.68
CA PRO A 100 1.99 -2.25 8.00
C PRO A 100 2.12 -3.78 7.90
N TRP A 101 1.85 -4.31 6.73
CA TRP A 101 1.85 -5.74 6.44
C TRP A 101 3.12 -6.14 5.70
N THR A 102 3.63 -7.34 5.99
CA THR A 102 4.85 -7.89 5.40
C THR A 102 4.51 -9.08 4.53
N LEU A 103 5.09 -9.12 3.34
CA LEU A 103 4.97 -10.25 2.42
C LEU A 103 5.74 -11.45 2.97
N THR A 104 5.05 -12.57 3.20
CA THR A 104 5.62 -13.82 3.76
C THR A 104 5.70 -14.94 2.73
N ARG A 105 4.88 -14.86 1.66
CA ARG A 105 4.91 -15.76 0.51
C ARG A 105 4.65 -14.99 -0.78
N TYR A 106 5.46 -15.26 -1.79
CA TYR A 106 5.35 -14.64 -3.10
C TYR A 106 5.67 -15.68 -4.18
N GLU A 107 4.63 -16.38 -4.63
CA GLU A 107 4.74 -17.49 -5.56
C GLU A 107 3.70 -17.37 -6.68
N PRO A 108 3.92 -17.99 -7.87
CA PRO A 108 2.99 -17.92 -8.99
C PRO A 108 1.58 -18.42 -8.69
N ASP A 109 1.43 -19.32 -7.74
CA ASP A 109 0.15 -19.91 -7.32
C ASP A 109 -0.55 -19.11 -6.18
N GLY A 110 0.11 -18.09 -5.62
CA GLY A 110 -0.47 -17.19 -4.63
C GLY A 110 0.52 -16.45 -3.75
N CYS A 111 0.02 -15.43 -3.11
CA CYS A 111 0.76 -14.60 -2.17
C CYS A 111 0.14 -14.66 -0.76
N GLU A 112 0.98 -14.46 0.25
CA GLU A 112 0.56 -14.28 1.64
C GLU A 112 1.25 -13.07 2.24
N MET A 113 0.49 -12.27 2.98
CA MET A 113 1.04 -11.23 3.84
C MET A 113 0.55 -11.43 5.27
N GLN A 114 1.39 -11.07 6.22
CA GLN A 114 1.09 -11.07 7.65
C GLN A 114 1.28 -9.67 8.21
N GLY A 115 0.44 -9.33 9.17
CA GLY A 115 0.49 -8.03 9.80
C GLY A 115 -0.60 -7.83 10.83
N HIS A 116 -0.80 -6.59 11.19
CA HIS A 116 -1.88 -6.16 12.05
C HIS A 116 -2.32 -4.76 11.62
N PHE A 117 -3.52 -4.39 12.01
CA PHE A 117 -3.97 -3.02 11.92
C PHE A 117 -3.71 -2.32 13.24
N THR A 118 -3.37 -1.04 13.17
CA THR A 118 -3.03 -0.21 14.33
C THR A 118 -4.15 0.77 14.63
N ARG A 119 -3.99 1.61 15.64
CA ARG A 119 -4.94 2.66 16.01
C ARG A 119 -5.27 3.63 14.87
N PHE A 120 -4.33 3.90 13.99
CA PHE A 120 -4.55 4.72 12.79
C PHE A 120 -5.65 4.17 11.87
N HIS A 121 -5.91 2.87 11.93
CA HIS A 121 -6.87 2.19 11.08
C HIS A 121 -8.27 2.03 11.71
N VAL A 122 -8.51 2.57 12.89
CA VAL A 122 -9.78 2.39 13.62
C VAL A 122 -10.93 3.15 12.94
N GLY A 123 -12.04 2.46 12.74
CA GLY A 123 -13.30 3.06 12.30
C GLY A 123 -14.29 3.33 13.43
N GLY A 124 -14.21 2.55 14.51
CA GLY A 124 -15.06 2.65 15.69
C GLY A 124 -15.03 1.36 16.51
N ASN A 125 -15.32 1.42 17.79
CA ASN A 125 -15.37 0.26 18.70
C ASN A 125 -14.14 -0.66 18.63
N TYR A 126 -12.95 -0.07 18.47
CA TYR A 126 -11.68 -0.81 18.29
C TYR A 126 -11.67 -1.78 17.08
N ALA A 127 -12.58 -1.59 16.15
CA ALA A 127 -12.62 -2.32 14.88
C ALA A 127 -11.93 -1.53 13.78
N VAL A 128 -11.36 -2.25 12.82
CA VAL A 128 -10.76 -1.66 11.62
C VAL A 128 -11.84 -0.95 10.79
N HIS A 129 -11.55 0.25 10.32
CA HIS A 129 -12.43 0.98 9.41
C HIS A 129 -12.63 0.17 8.11
N GLY A 130 -13.89 -0.02 7.72
CA GLY A 130 -14.24 -0.85 6.56
C GLY A 130 -13.52 -0.48 5.26
N GLY A 131 -13.21 0.80 5.05
CA GLY A 131 -12.46 1.26 3.88
C GLY A 131 -10.98 0.85 3.84
N VAL A 132 -10.40 0.39 4.96
CA VAL A 132 -9.01 -0.07 5.00
C VAL A 132 -8.86 -1.49 4.42
N LEU A 133 -9.88 -2.33 4.55
CA LEU A 133 -9.85 -3.70 4.01
C LEU A 133 -9.79 -3.71 2.47
N PRO A 134 -10.60 -2.91 1.73
CA PRO A 134 -10.43 -2.75 0.28
C PRO A 134 -9.02 -2.34 -0.12
N LEU A 135 -8.39 -1.41 0.61
CA LEU A 135 -7.00 -1.01 0.34
C LEU A 135 -6.01 -2.17 0.49
N LEU A 136 -6.16 -3.00 1.54
CA LEU A 136 -5.34 -4.20 1.72
C LEU A 136 -5.57 -5.21 0.60
N PHE A 137 -6.83 -5.46 0.23
CA PHE A 137 -7.17 -6.41 -0.83
C PHE A 137 -6.72 -5.93 -2.20
N ASP A 138 -6.84 -4.64 -2.52
CA ASP A 138 -6.34 -4.06 -3.77
C ASP A 138 -4.83 -4.25 -3.91
N HIS A 139 -4.09 -3.97 -2.83
CA HIS A 139 -2.66 -4.23 -2.80
C HIS A 139 -2.34 -5.73 -3.00
N MET A 140 -3.06 -6.64 -2.32
CA MET A 140 -2.91 -8.08 -2.52
C MET A 140 -3.19 -8.49 -3.97
N PHE A 141 -4.20 -7.93 -4.62
CA PHE A 141 -4.53 -8.23 -6.02
C PHE A 141 -3.40 -7.83 -6.98
N GLY A 142 -2.77 -6.67 -6.76
CA GLY A 142 -1.57 -6.28 -7.48
C GLY A 142 -0.44 -7.28 -7.29
N MET A 143 -0.19 -7.71 -6.05
CA MET A 143 0.87 -8.68 -5.71
C MET A 143 0.64 -10.04 -6.36
N VAL A 144 -0.55 -10.62 -6.28
CA VAL A 144 -0.82 -11.95 -6.89
C VAL A 144 -0.80 -11.91 -8.41
N SER A 145 -1.24 -10.80 -9.01
CA SER A 145 -1.17 -10.62 -10.46
C SER A 145 0.29 -10.60 -10.93
N HIS A 146 1.14 -9.85 -10.25
CA HIS A 146 2.57 -9.78 -10.56
C HIS A 146 3.28 -11.11 -10.29
N ALA A 147 3.01 -11.77 -9.16
CA ALA A 147 3.61 -13.07 -8.82
C ALA A 147 3.28 -14.17 -9.85
N SER A 148 2.09 -14.12 -10.46
CA SER A 148 1.69 -15.04 -11.53
C SER A 148 2.27 -14.69 -12.91
N ASN A 149 3.35 -13.90 -12.96
CA ASN A 149 4.04 -13.46 -14.18
C ASN A 149 3.13 -12.73 -15.18
N ARG A 150 2.11 -12.06 -14.70
CA ARG A 150 1.27 -11.22 -15.54
C ARG A 150 1.85 -9.82 -15.68
N PRO A 151 1.70 -9.20 -16.84
CA PRO A 151 2.07 -7.79 -17.01
C PRO A 151 1.33 -6.89 -16.03
N ILE A 152 1.86 -5.68 -15.84
CA ILE A 152 1.25 -4.65 -15.00
C ILE A 152 -0.22 -4.48 -15.37
N SER A 153 -1.06 -4.50 -14.36
CA SER A 153 -2.51 -4.50 -14.49
C SER A 153 -3.13 -3.46 -13.55
N ARG A 154 -4.28 -2.92 -13.93
CA ARG A 154 -5.10 -2.08 -13.06
C ARG A 154 -6.30 -2.85 -12.53
N THR A 155 -6.72 -2.51 -11.34
CA THR A 155 -7.96 -3.02 -10.75
C THR A 155 -9.15 -2.42 -11.48
N ALA A 156 -9.96 -3.27 -12.11
CA ALA A 156 -11.18 -2.85 -12.81
C ALA A 156 -12.38 -2.84 -11.86
N PHE A 157 -12.45 -3.81 -10.97
CA PHE A 157 -13.38 -3.81 -9.83
C PHE A 157 -12.81 -4.62 -8.66
N LEU A 158 -13.30 -4.29 -7.49
CA LEU A 158 -13.05 -4.96 -6.22
C LEU A 158 -14.38 -5.09 -5.48
N HIS A 159 -14.73 -6.31 -5.11
CA HIS A 159 -15.86 -6.62 -4.25
C HIS A 159 -15.35 -7.19 -2.94
N VAL A 160 -15.87 -6.71 -1.81
CA VAL A 160 -15.46 -7.14 -0.47
C VAL A 160 -16.69 -7.60 0.33
N ASP A 161 -16.60 -8.79 0.85
CA ASP A 161 -17.54 -9.35 1.81
C ASP A 161 -16.96 -9.31 3.22
N TYR A 162 -17.61 -8.59 4.10
CA TYR A 162 -17.25 -8.50 5.52
C TYR A 162 -17.97 -9.61 6.29
N ARG A 163 -17.23 -10.59 6.81
CA ARG A 163 -17.78 -11.76 7.49
C ARG A 163 -17.84 -11.59 9.01
N LYS A 164 -16.81 -10.93 9.57
CA LYS A 164 -16.69 -10.65 11.00
C LYS A 164 -16.03 -9.29 11.22
N ILE A 165 -16.15 -8.77 12.43
CA ILE A 165 -15.43 -7.57 12.86
C ILE A 165 -13.93 -7.88 12.80
N THR A 166 -13.15 -7.05 12.10
CA THR A 166 -11.70 -7.15 12.04
C THR A 166 -11.10 -6.36 13.19
N PRO A 167 -10.36 -7.00 14.12
CA PRO A 167 -9.75 -6.31 15.25
C PRO A 167 -8.49 -5.52 14.84
N ILE A 168 -8.14 -4.50 15.62
CA ILE A 168 -6.80 -3.89 15.63
C ILE A 168 -5.89 -4.65 16.59
N ASP A 169 -4.58 -4.40 16.48
CA ASP A 169 -3.53 -4.91 17.37
C ASP A 169 -3.52 -6.45 17.55
N ALA A 170 -4.11 -7.17 16.60
CA ALA A 170 -4.14 -8.63 16.56
C ALA A 170 -3.39 -9.15 15.33
N PRO A 171 -2.67 -10.27 15.43
CA PRO A 171 -2.01 -10.87 14.27
C PRO A 171 -3.04 -11.42 13.28
N LEU A 172 -2.89 -11.02 12.03
CA LEU A 172 -3.78 -11.37 10.94
C LEU A 172 -2.97 -11.85 9.73
N VAL A 173 -3.63 -12.63 8.87
CA VAL A 173 -3.05 -13.15 7.63
C VAL A 173 -3.99 -12.86 6.47
N VAL A 174 -3.47 -12.33 5.38
CA VAL A 174 -4.20 -12.23 4.12
C VAL A 174 -3.53 -13.12 3.07
N ARG A 175 -4.34 -13.91 2.36
CA ARG A 175 -3.92 -14.78 1.26
C ARG A 175 -4.66 -14.42 0.01
N GLY A 176 -3.95 -14.36 -1.11
CA GLY A 176 -4.54 -14.06 -2.39
C GLY A 176 -4.02 -14.97 -3.50
N ARG A 177 -4.83 -15.15 -4.55
CA ARG A 177 -4.46 -15.92 -5.73
C ARG A 177 -5.21 -15.44 -6.97
N VAL A 178 -4.66 -15.75 -8.13
CA VAL A 178 -5.40 -15.68 -9.40
C VAL A 178 -6.29 -16.92 -9.49
N THR A 179 -7.59 -16.72 -9.75
CA THR A 179 -8.59 -17.79 -9.86
C THR A 179 -8.92 -18.15 -11.30
N GLY A 180 -8.58 -17.29 -12.26
CA GLY A 180 -8.80 -17.52 -13.67
C GLY A 180 -8.26 -16.38 -14.53
N THR A 181 -8.07 -16.65 -15.80
CA THR A 181 -7.58 -15.66 -16.77
C THR A 181 -8.35 -15.73 -18.09
N GLU A 182 -8.58 -14.57 -18.70
CA GLU A 182 -9.22 -14.45 -20.01
C GLU A 182 -8.56 -13.30 -20.77
N GLY A 183 -7.66 -13.61 -21.69
CA GLY A 183 -6.88 -12.60 -22.41
C GLY A 183 -6.13 -11.67 -21.44
N ARG A 184 -6.45 -10.37 -21.48
CA ARG A 184 -5.88 -9.35 -20.58
C ARG A 184 -6.43 -9.39 -19.16
N LYS A 185 -7.51 -10.12 -18.91
CA LYS A 185 -8.19 -10.17 -17.60
C LYS A 185 -7.56 -11.23 -16.70
N ALA A 186 -7.44 -10.94 -15.42
CA ALA A 186 -7.16 -11.89 -14.36
C ALA A 186 -8.22 -11.74 -13.27
N PHE A 187 -8.95 -12.80 -13.01
CA PHE A 187 -9.85 -12.89 -11.87
C PHE A 187 -9.02 -13.25 -10.66
N VAL A 188 -9.23 -12.50 -9.58
CA VAL A 188 -8.43 -12.62 -8.35
C VAL A 188 -9.34 -12.79 -7.15
N SER A 189 -8.86 -13.52 -6.14
CA SER A 189 -9.53 -13.65 -4.85
C SER A 189 -8.52 -13.49 -3.72
N ALA A 190 -8.99 -12.99 -2.57
CA ALA A 190 -8.20 -12.93 -1.36
C ALA A 190 -9.09 -13.15 -0.14
N GLU A 191 -8.49 -13.68 0.94
CA GLU A 191 -9.13 -13.98 2.21
C GLU A 191 -8.29 -13.39 3.34
N LEU A 192 -8.94 -12.71 4.28
CA LEU A 192 -8.37 -12.19 5.51
C LEU A 192 -8.82 -13.07 6.67
N ALA A 193 -7.89 -13.63 7.41
CA ALA A 193 -8.17 -14.49 8.56
C ALA A 193 -7.39 -14.03 9.81
N ASP A 194 -7.91 -14.41 10.99
CA ASP A 194 -7.18 -14.29 12.25
C ASP A 194 -6.16 -15.43 12.43
N ALA A 195 -5.44 -15.39 13.56
CA ALA A 195 -4.42 -16.38 13.89
C ALA A 195 -4.97 -17.82 14.05
N ASP A 196 -6.25 -17.95 14.39
CA ASP A 196 -6.95 -19.22 14.54
C ASP A 196 -7.53 -19.74 13.20
N GLY A 197 -7.37 -18.96 12.13
CA GLY A 197 -7.86 -19.28 10.79
C GLY A 197 -9.33 -18.93 10.57
N ALA A 198 -9.96 -18.18 11.46
CA ALA A 198 -11.33 -17.72 11.25
C ALA A 198 -11.36 -16.62 10.20
N LEU A 199 -12.21 -16.80 9.18
CA LEU A 199 -12.41 -15.84 8.10
C LEU A 199 -13.08 -14.56 8.63
N LEU A 200 -12.41 -13.42 8.42
CA LEU A 200 -12.89 -12.09 8.82
C LEU A 200 -13.49 -11.32 7.64
N ALA A 201 -12.83 -11.39 6.50
CA ALA A 201 -13.30 -10.79 5.25
C ALA A 201 -12.73 -11.54 4.05
N GLU A 202 -13.42 -11.44 2.93
CA GLU A 202 -12.94 -11.97 1.66
C GLU A 202 -13.20 -10.98 0.53
N ALA A 203 -12.43 -11.10 -0.54
CA ALA A 203 -12.58 -10.23 -1.68
C ALA A 203 -12.40 -11.00 -2.99
N ASN A 204 -13.11 -10.56 -4.01
CA ASN A 204 -12.89 -10.96 -5.38
C ASN A 204 -12.83 -9.72 -6.29
N GLY A 205 -12.12 -9.84 -7.39
CA GLY A 205 -11.96 -8.71 -8.29
C GLY A 205 -11.41 -9.09 -9.65
N LEU A 206 -11.24 -8.07 -10.45
CA LEU A 206 -10.73 -8.17 -11.79
C LEU A 206 -9.55 -7.23 -11.98
N MET A 207 -8.43 -7.80 -12.34
CA MET A 207 -7.25 -7.07 -12.79
C MET A 207 -7.20 -7.10 -14.32
N VAL A 208 -6.94 -5.96 -14.95
CA VAL A 208 -6.87 -5.85 -16.41
C VAL A 208 -5.51 -5.32 -16.81
N GLN A 209 -4.79 -6.10 -17.60
CA GLN A 209 -3.50 -5.69 -18.17
C GLN A 209 -3.68 -4.44 -19.03
N LEU A 210 -2.80 -3.48 -18.83
CA LEU A 210 -2.74 -2.28 -19.65
C LEU A 210 -2.28 -2.59 -21.08
N LEU A 211 -2.80 -1.86 -22.04
CA LEU A 211 -2.27 -1.82 -23.40
C LEU A 211 -1.10 -0.82 -23.47
N PRO A 212 -0.17 -0.99 -24.41
CA PRO A 212 0.87 0.00 -24.65
C PRO A 212 0.27 1.41 -24.82
N GLY A 213 0.80 2.39 -24.07
CA GLY A 213 0.34 3.78 -24.12
C GLY A 213 -0.93 4.09 -23.31
N GLN A 214 -1.51 3.14 -22.59
CA GLN A 214 -2.57 3.43 -21.62
C GLN A 214 -1.96 3.99 -20.31
N PRO A 215 -2.58 5.04 -19.72
CA PRO A 215 -2.13 5.64 -18.46
C PRO A 215 -2.38 4.74 -17.25
#